data_90125ac0ed1c4de08ee2a46b949a7c8b
#
_entry.id   90125ac0ed1c4de08ee2a46b949a7c8b
#
_cell.length_a   1.000
_cell.length_b   1.000
_cell.length_c   1.000
_cell.angle_alpha   90.00
_cell.angle_beta   90.00
_cell.angle_gamma   90.00
#
_symmetry.space_group_name_H-M   'P 1'
#
loop_
_entity.id
_entity.type
_entity.pdbx_description
1 polymer ?
#
loop_
_entity_poly.entity_id
_entity_poly.type
_entity_poly.pdbx_seq_one_letter_code
_entity_poly.pdbx_strand_id
1 'polypeptide(L)'
;DIVSKGIGSNTTLPILSGIYLKAFNGMLELQSSDLTISIKHQIAANVEEEGETVVSGKVIQNIVKNLPDAAITFEGGERTLSVTCQRSSFRLNTLSAHDWAQFPEFDLEKTCELPSQLLSTMVDKVYRVTSKEASRPILQGISLTVEDNTIRLVATDSFRLAVCDSNTDTPAGESFTAIISGEVFHDVLSMRSMTEKVLIGTTDNQVVFQF
;
A
#
# COMPACT_ATOMS: atom_id res chain seq x y z
N ASP A 1 3.20 -10.12 -1.03
CA ASP A 1 3.37 -9.54 0.32
C ASP A 1 2.97 -8.06 0.40
N ILE A 2 3.28 -7.20 -0.61
CA ILE A 2 2.94 -5.77 -0.59
C ILE A 2 1.42 -5.57 -0.47
N VAL A 3 0.66 -6.00 -1.46
CA VAL A 3 -0.79 -5.82 -1.49
C VAL A 3 -1.55 -6.54 -0.37
N SER A 4 -0.93 -7.53 0.28
CA SER A 4 -1.60 -8.20 1.40
C SER A 4 -1.81 -7.32 2.63
N LYS A 5 -1.10 -6.20 2.75
CA LYS A 5 -1.26 -5.22 3.83
C LYS A 5 -2.55 -4.40 3.73
N GLY A 6 -3.12 -4.27 2.54
CA GLY A 6 -4.41 -3.59 2.32
C GLY A 6 -5.62 -4.53 2.33
N ILE A 7 -5.46 -5.80 2.73
CA ILE A 7 -6.59 -6.73 2.79
C ILE A 7 -7.42 -6.45 4.04
N GLY A 8 -8.69 -6.13 3.85
CA GLY A 8 -9.63 -5.96 4.94
C GLY A 8 -9.84 -7.24 5.76
N SER A 9 -9.56 -7.19 7.07
CA SER A 9 -9.69 -8.34 7.96
C SER A 9 -11.10 -8.49 8.59
N ASN A 10 -11.84 -7.40 8.72
CA ASN A 10 -13.16 -7.33 9.34
C ASN A 10 -14.08 -6.38 8.58
N THR A 11 -14.25 -6.62 7.27
CA THR A 11 -15.07 -5.73 6.45
C THR A 11 -16.50 -6.24 6.36
N THR A 12 -17.46 -5.31 6.33
CA THR A 12 -18.86 -5.59 6.00
C THR A 12 -19.04 -5.96 4.52
N LEU A 13 -18.01 -5.70 3.70
CA LEU A 13 -17.98 -6.00 2.27
C LEU A 13 -17.03 -7.18 2.02
N PRO A 14 -17.54 -8.38 1.73
CA PRO A 14 -16.71 -9.59 1.52
C PRO A 14 -15.63 -9.42 0.44
N ILE A 15 -15.90 -8.61 -0.58
CA ILE A 15 -14.96 -8.36 -1.68
C ILE A 15 -13.64 -7.76 -1.22
N LEU A 16 -13.65 -6.94 -0.15
CA LEU A 16 -12.44 -6.31 0.41
C LEU A 16 -11.53 -7.28 1.16
N SER A 17 -11.98 -8.52 1.42
CA SER A 17 -11.11 -9.60 1.88
C SER A 17 -10.31 -10.24 0.74
N GLY A 18 -10.57 -9.83 -0.49
CA GLY A 18 -9.94 -10.29 -1.71
C GLY A 18 -8.72 -9.47 -2.12
N ILE A 19 -8.03 -10.00 -3.12
CA ILE A 19 -7.06 -9.28 -3.95
C ILE A 19 -7.63 -9.27 -5.37
N TYR A 20 -7.78 -8.09 -5.94
CA TYR A 20 -8.10 -7.91 -7.34
C TYR A 20 -6.85 -8.15 -8.18
N LEU A 21 -6.99 -8.93 -9.25
CA LEU A 21 -5.96 -9.27 -10.20
C LEU A 21 -6.42 -8.82 -11.59
N LYS A 22 -5.56 -8.14 -12.32
CA LYS A 22 -5.81 -7.75 -13.72
C LYS A 22 -4.58 -8.02 -14.57
N ALA A 23 -4.74 -8.84 -15.58
CA ALA A 23 -3.72 -9.11 -16.60
C ALA A 23 -4.00 -8.27 -17.83
N PHE A 24 -3.05 -7.44 -18.24
CA PHE A 24 -3.16 -6.58 -19.42
C PHE A 24 -1.78 -6.08 -19.87
N ASN A 25 -1.60 -5.86 -21.15
CA ASN A 25 -0.41 -5.22 -21.73
C ASN A 25 0.94 -5.76 -21.20
N GLY A 26 1.06 -7.07 -20.99
CA GLY A 26 2.29 -7.68 -20.46
C GLY A 26 2.54 -7.43 -18.96
N MET A 27 1.53 -7.00 -18.23
CA MET A 27 1.58 -6.70 -16.80
C MET A 27 0.51 -7.47 -16.05
N LEU A 28 0.84 -7.85 -14.81
CA LEU A 28 -0.13 -8.29 -13.81
C LEU A 28 -0.25 -7.21 -12.75
N GLU A 29 -1.41 -6.58 -12.66
CA GLU A 29 -1.76 -5.62 -11.63
C GLU A 29 -2.47 -6.33 -10.48
N LEU A 30 -2.07 -6.00 -9.26
CA LEU A 30 -2.66 -6.47 -8.03
C LEU A 30 -3.15 -5.27 -7.22
N GLN A 31 -4.40 -5.36 -6.71
CA GLN A 31 -4.97 -4.33 -5.84
C GLN A 31 -5.56 -4.94 -4.59
N SER A 32 -5.49 -4.19 -3.49
CA SER A 32 -6.22 -4.48 -2.26
C SER A 32 -6.67 -3.17 -1.61
N SER A 33 -7.75 -3.23 -0.85
CA SER A 33 -8.25 -2.08 -0.09
C SER A 33 -9.05 -2.55 1.12
N ASP A 34 -8.97 -1.78 2.20
CA ASP A 34 -9.83 -1.89 3.38
C ASP A 34 -10.69 -0.63 3.61
N LEU A 35 -10.76 0.25 2.60
CA LEU A 35 -11.37 1.59 2.58
C LEU A 35 -10.57 2.67 3.30
N THR A 36 -9.59 2.31 4.11
CA THR A 36 -8.66 3.25 4.75
C THR A 36 -7.35 3.32 3.98
N ILE A 37 -6.88 2.16 3.53
CA ILE A 37 -5.68 2.01 2.70
C ILE A 37 -6.08 1.32 1.40
N SER A 38 -5.59 1.84 0.28
CA SER A 38 -5.66 1.18 -1.02
C SER A 38 -4.25 0.98 -1.55
N ILE A 39 -3.92 -0.23 -1.93
CA ILE A 39 -2.60 -0.60 -2.45
C ILE A 39 -2.75 -1.14 -3.86
N LYS A 40 -1.98 -0.59 -4.79
CA LYS A 40 -1.84 -1.06 -6.17
C LYS A 40 -0.38 -1.38 -6.45
N HIS A 41 -0.12 -2.53 -7.02
CA HIS A 41 1.21 -2.97 -7.43
C HIS A 41 1.15 -3.66 -8.77
N GLN A 42 2.11 -3.38 -9.63
CA GLN A 42 2.20 -3.97 -10.96
C GLN A 42 3.52 -4.72 -11.10
N ILE A 43 3.47 -5.88 -11.74
CA ILE A 43 4.64 -6.68 -12.06
C ILE A 43 4.60 -7.08 -13.53
N ALA A 44 5.76 -7.18 -14.17
CA ALA A 44 5.85 -7.72 -15.54
C ALA A 44 5.39 -9.18 -15.56
N ALA A 45 4.57 -9.54 -16.54
CA ALA A 45 4.05 -10.89 -16.71
C ALA A 45 3.93 -11.21 -18.19
N ASN A 46 4.05 -12.50 -18.54
CA ASN A 46 3.67 -12.97 -19.86
C ASN A 46 2.14 -13.12 -19.90
N VAL A 47 1.46 -12.19 -20.57
CA VAL A 47 0.00 -12.17 -20.69
C VAL A 47 -0.39 -12.78 -22.03
N GLU A 48 -0.95 -13.98 -22.03
CA GLU A 48 -1.48 -14.65 -23.21
C GLU A 48 -2.91 -14.22 -23.49
N GLU A 49 -3.71 -14.02 -22.45
CA GLU A 49 -5.09 -13.54 -22.51
C GLU A 49 -5.33 -12.49 -21.42
N GLU A 50 -5.90 -11.37 -21.80
CA GLU A 50 -6.23 -10.30 -20.84
C GLU A 50 -7.48 -10.66 -20.05
N GLY A 51 -7.51 -10.28 -18.78
CA GLY A 51 -8.67 -10.53 -17.93
C GLY A 51 -8.48 -10.01 -16.52
N GLU A 52 -9.57 -10.07 -15.77
CA GLU A 52 -9.58 -9.59 -14.39
C GLU A 52 -10.43 -10.48 -13.49
N THR A 53 -10.05 -10.57 -12.23
CA THR A 53 -10.77 -11.36 -11.24
C THR A 53 -10.44 -10.93 -9.82
N VAL A 54 -11.23 -11.38 -8.84
CA VAL A 54 -10.94 -11.19 -7.42
C VAL A 54 -10.87 -12.55 -6.74
N VAL A 55 -9.80 -12.77 -5.98
CA VAL A 55 -9.58 -14.01 -5.22
C VAL A 55 -9.39 -13.71 -3.74
N SER A 56 -9.69 -14.71 -2.88
CA SER A 56 -9.42 -14.56 -1.43
C SER A 56 -7.96 -14.22 -1.16
N GLY A 57 -7.74 -13.05 -0.55
CA GLY A 57 -6.40 -12.53 -0.28
C GLY A 57 -5.58 -13.44 0.64
N LYS A 58 -6.20 -13.99 1.69
CA LYS A 58 -5.54 -14.92 2.61
C LYS A 58 -5.14 -16.23 1.93
N VAL A 59 -6.01 -16.75 1.06
CA VAL A 59 -5.76 -18.03 0.38
C VAL A 59 -4.63 -17.88 -0.64
N ILE A 60 -4.71 -16.88 -1.53
CA ILE A 60 -3.66 -16.67 -2.54
C ILE A 60 -2.31 -16.33 -1.88
N GLN A 61 -2.30 -15.54 -0.81
CA GLN A 61 -1.08 -15.25 -0.06
C GLN A 61 -0.44 -16.51 0.51
N ASN A 62 -1.23 -17.40 1.11
CA ASN A 62 -0.73 -18.65 1.65
C ASN A 62 -0.20 -19.59 0.55
N ILE A 63 -0.88 -19.67 -0.58
CA ILE A 63 -0.41 -20.46 -1.72
C ILE A 63 0.94 -19.91 -2.18
N VAL A 64 1.03 -18.63 -2.54
CA VAL A 64 2.25 -18.02 -3.10
C VAL A 64 3.44 -18.10 -2.13
N LYS A 65 3.22 -17.97 -0.82
CA LYS A 65 4.29 -18.10 0.18
C LYS A 65 4.90 -19.50 0.26
N ASN A 66 4.15 -20.52 -0.10
CA ASN A 66 4.57 -21.92 -0.02
C ASN A 66 4.96 -22.51 -1.37
N LEU A 67 4.88 -21.75 -2.47
CA LEU A 67 5.35 -22.20 -3.77
C LEU A 67 6.87 -22.11 -3.86
N PRO A 68 7.51 -22.99 -4.64
CA PRO A 68 8.93 -22.88 -4.96
C PRO A 68 9.19 -21.61 -5.80
N ASP A 69 10.44 -21.17 -5.82
CA ASP A 69 10.89 -20.04 -6.66
C ASP A 69 10.95 -20.49 -8.13
N ALA A 70 9.81 -20.45 -8.79
CA ALA A 70 9.61 -20.85 -10.18
C ALA A 70 8.46 -20.06 -10.81
N ALA A 71 8.32 -20.16 -12.12
CA ALA A 71 7.22 -19.51 -12.83
C ALA A 71 5.86 -19.99 -12.32
N ILE A 72 4.96 -19.04 -12.09
CA ILE A 72 3.58 -19.28 -11.66
C ILE A 72 2.67 -18.91 -12.84
N THR A 73 1.78 -19.84 -13.20
CA THR A 73 0.75 -19.61 -14.21
C THR A 73 -0.60 -19.41 -13.54
N PHE A 74 -1.31 -18.37 -13.96
CA PHE A 74 -2.68 -18.07 -13.57
C PHE A 74 -3.59 -18.30 -14.78
N GLU A 75 -4.60 -19.14 -14.64
CA GLU A 75 -5.59 -19.40 -15.67
C GLU A 75 -6.99 -19.08 -15.14
N GLY A 76 -7.62 -18.06 -15.75
CA GLY A 76 -8.99 -17.65 -15.43
C GLY A 76 -10.01 -18.61 -16.00
N GLY A 77 -10.98 -19.05 -15.17
CA GLY A 77 -12.19 -19.72 -15.60
C GLY A 77 -13.42 -18.88 -15.26
N GLU A 78 -14.62 -19.37 -15.57
CA GLU A 78 -15.87 -18.63 -15.38
C GLU A 78 -16.08 -18.15 -13.93
N ARG A 79 -15.75 -18.98 -12.94
CA ARG A 79 -15.87 -18.70 -11.50
C ARG A 79 -14.68 -19.22 -10.68
N THR A 80 -13.59 -19.50 -11.35
CA THR A 80 -12.41 -20.08 -10.71
C THR A 80 -11.14 -19.48 -11.29
N LEU A 81 -10.08 -19.41 -10.48
CA LEU A 81 -8.72 -19.15 -10.90
C LEU A 81 -7.87 -20.38 -10.59
N SER A 82 -7.25 -20.94 -11.59
CA SER A 82 -6.24 -21.99 -11.42
C SER A 82 -4.87 -21.34 -11.26
N VAL A 83 -4.11 -21.82 -10.26
CA VAL A 83 -2.75 -21.36 -9.95
C VAL A 83 -1.83 -22.58 -10.05
N THR A 84 -0.95 -22.59 -11.00
CA THR A 84 -0.02 -23.70 -11.26
C THR A 84 1.43 -23.23 -11.10
N CYS A 85 2.24 -24.07 -10.44
CA CYS A 85 3.67 -23.88 -10.32
C CYS A 85 4.34 -25.25 -10.27
N GLN A 86 5.13 -25.58 -11.28
CA GLN A 86 5.74 -26.90 -11.45
C GLN A 86 4.71 -28.04 -11.33
N ARG A 87 4.79 -28.87 -10.26
CA ARG A 87 3.87 -29.97 -9.98
C ARG A 87 2.68 -29.62 -9.10
N SER A 88 2.64 -28.39 -8.59
CA SER A 88 1.58 -27.91 -7.71
C SER A 88 0.49 -27.24 -8.55
N SER A 89 -0.76 -27.59 -8.28
CA SER A 89 -1.93 -26.97 -8.91
C SER A 89 -3.00 -26.71 -7.86
N PHE A 90 -3.56 -25.51 -7.87
CA PHE A 90 -4.61 -25.07 -6.97
C PHE A 90 -5.73 -24.45 -7.76
N ARG A 91 -6.96 -24.69 -7.33
CA ARG A 91 -8.14 -24.04 -7.90
C ARG A 91 -8.85 -23.22 -6.83
N LEU A 92 -9.00 -21.93 -7.09
CA LEU A 92 -9.60 -20.94 -6.20
C LEU A 92 -10.95 -20.51 -6.74
N ASN A 93 -11.96 -20.38 -5.87
CA ASN A 93 -13.17 -19.70 -6.24
C ASN A 93 -12.90 -18.18 -6.34
N THR A 94 -13.50 -17.54 -7.35
CA THR A 94 -13.37 -16.12 -7.60
C THR A 94 -14.63 -15.37 -7.22
N LEU A 95 -14.46 -14.08 -6.93
CA LEU A 95 -15.54 -13.11 -6.83
C LEU A 95 -15.58 -12.28 -8.12
N SER A 96 -16.72 -11.65 -8.39
CA SER A 96 -16.87 -10.79 -9.56
C SER A 96 -15.96 -9.56 -9.47
N ALA A 97 -15.15 -9.34 -10.49
CA ALA A 97 -14.34 -8.13 -10.58
C ALA A 97 -15.20 -6.86 -10.73
N HIS A 98 -16.43 -6.99 -11.27
CA HIS A 98 -17.38 -5.88 -11.40
C HIS A 98 -17.75 -5.26 -10.04
N ASP A 99 -17.72 -6.04 -8.97
CA ASP A 99 -18.05 -5.57 -7.62
C ASP A 99 -16.85 -4.90 -6.92
N TRP A 100 -15.67 -4.91 -7.56
CA TRP A 100 -14.48 -4.24 -7.04
C TRP A 100 -14.59 -2.74 -7.23
N ALA A 101 -14.36 -1.98 -6.15
CA ALA A 101 -14.29 -0.53 -6.25
C ALA A 101 -13.09 -0.13 -7.12
N GLN A 102 -13.31 0.72 -8.10
CA GLN A 102 -12.22 1.23 -8.91
C GLN A 102 -11.17 1.89 -8.03
N PHE A 103 -9.89 1.60 -8.32
CA PHE A 103 -8.80 2.26 -7.66
C PHE A 103 -8.89 3.76 -7.95
N PRO A 104 -8.84 4.63 -6.93
CA PRO A 104 -9.01 6.05 -7.15
C PRO A 104 -7.93 6.58 -8.11
N GLU A 105 -8.34 7.39 -9.06
CA GLU A 105 -7.44 8.23 -9.85
C GLU A 105 -7.17 9.49 -9.03
N PHE A 106 -5.90 9.91 -8.96
CA PHE A 106 -5.51 11.07 -8.20
C PHE A 106 -5.01 12.16 -9.11
N ASP A 107 -5.52 13.34 -8.93
CA ASP A 107 -4.87 14.56 -9.36
C ASP A 107 -4.13 15.10 -8.12
N LEU A 108 -2.82 14.91 -8.08
CA LEU A 108 -2.02 15.30 -6.93
C LEU A 108 -1.83 16.82 -6.93
N GLU A 109 -2.35 17.48 -5.89
CA GLU A 109 -2.26 18.93 -5.75
C GLU A 109 -0.84 19.38 -5.42
N LYS A 110 -0.17 18.63 -4.54
CA LYS A 110 1.20 18.90 -4.10
C LYS A 110 1.98 17.62 -4.02
N THR A 111 3.22 17.67 -4.44
CA THR A 111 4.12 16.52 -4.41
C THR A 111 5.49 16.87 -3.84
N CYS A 112 6.08 15.94 -3.12
CA CYS A 112 7.48 15.99 -2.73
C CYS A 112 8.15 14.62 -2.91
N GLU A 113 9.44 14.64 -3.19
CA GLU A 113 10.24 13.43 -3.35
C GLU A 113 11.27 13.35 -2.22
N LEU A 114 11.19 12.30 -1.41
CA LEU A 114 12.00 12.13 -0.21
C LEU A 114 12.81 10.84 -0.27
N PRO A 115 14.04 10.82 0.30
CA PRO A 115 14.80 9.58 0.46
C PRO A 115 14.06 8.60 1.36
N SER A 116 13.70 7.42 0.83
CA SER A 116 12.86 6.43 1.51
C SER A 116 13.47 5.96 2.84
N GLN A 117 14.78 5.72 2.88
CA GLN A 117 15.47 5.25 4.07
C GLN A 117 15.54 6.32 5.18
N LEU A 118 15.74 7.59 4.80
CA LEU A 118 15.70 8.70 5.74
C LEU A 118 14.33 8.83 6.38
N LEU A 119 13.28 8.85 5.55
CA LEU A 119 11.91 8.97 6.01
C LEU A 119 11.50 7.80 6.90
N SER A 120 11.85 6.57 6.54
CA SER A 120 11.62 5.37 7.37
C SER A 120 12.28 5.51 8.74
N THR A 121 13.54 5.93 8.78
CA THR A 121 14.26 6.14 10.05
C THR A 121 13.62 7.21 10.92
N MET A 122 13.12 8.29 10.30
CA MET A 122 12.43 9.37 11.01
C MET A 122 11.08 8.89 11.58
N VAL A 123 10.30 8.16 10.79
CA VAL A 123 9.01 7.60 11.21
C VAL A 123 9.20 6.62 12.38
N ASP A 124 10.18 5.74 12.34
CA ASP A 124 10.49 4.81 13.43
C ASP A 124 10.73 5.51 14.78
N LYS A 125 11.32 6.70 14.74
CA LYS A 125 11.60 7.49 15.95
C LYS A 125 10.34 8.09 16.57
N VAL A 126 9.35 8.49 15.77
CA VAL A 126 8.15 9.21 16.25
C VAL A 126 6.91 8.31 16.35
N TYR A 127 6.82 7.26 15.55
CA TYR A 127 5.67 6.35 15.46
C TYR A 127 5.19 5.84 16.82
N ARG A 128 6.13 5.47 17.71
CA ARG A 128 5.79 4.90 19.04
C ARG A 128 5.13 5.89 20.00
N VAL A 129 5.05 7.15 19.63
CA VAL A 129 4.46 8.23 20.42
C VAL A 129 3.04 8.56 19.95
N THR A 130 2.58 7.99 18.84
CA THR A 130 1.19 8.17 18.41
C THR A 130 0.22 7.53 19.40
N SER A 131 -0.96 8.16 19.58
CA SER A 131 -2.02 7.62 20.43
C SER A 131 -2.64 6.37 19.81
N LYS A 132 -3.10 5.44 20.65
CA LYS A 132 -3.91 4.29 20.24
C LYS A 132 -5.41 4.49 20.50
N GLU A 133 -5.81 5.64 21.03
CA GLU A 133 -7.19 5.94 21.34
C GLU A 133 -7.99 6.35 20.09
N ALA A 134 -8.97 5.55 19.71
CA ALA A 134 -9.85 5.82 18.57
C ALA A 134 -10.74 7.08 18.74
N SER A 135 -10.94 7.53 19.98
CA SER A 135 -11.70 8.74 20.28
C SER A 135 -11.01 10.04 19.85
N ARG A 136 -9.70 9.98 19.59
CA ARG A 136 -8.88 11.12 19.16
C ARG A 136 -8.07 10.79 17.91
N PRO A 137 -8.71 10.67 16.74
CA PRO A 137 -8.07 10.18 15.51
C PRO A 137 -6.84 10.99 15.09
N ILE A 138 -6.86 12.32 15.30
CA ILE A 138 -5.75 13.20 14.95
C ILE A 138 -4.45 12.83 15.68
N LEU A 139 -4.54 12.31 16.92
CA LEU A 139 -3.38 11.90 17.71
C LEU A 139 -2.85 10.50 17.32
N GLN A 140 -3.60 9.75 16.52
CA GLN A 140 -3.11 8.51 15.91
C GLN A 140 -2.21 8.79 14.70
N GLY A 141 -2.17 10.05 14.24
CA GLY A 141 -1.38 10.49 13.10
C GLY A 141 0.01 10.99 13.47
N ILE A 142 0.85 11.01 12.46
CA ILE A 142 2.14 11.71 12.44
C ILE A 142 1.97 12.91 11.51
N SER A 143 2.26 14.11 12.02
CA SER A 143 2.32 15.31 11.19
C SER A 143 3.64 15.30 10.42
N LEU A 144 3.56 15.29 9.10
CA LEU A 144 4.68 15.47 8.18
C LEU A 144 4.61 16.90 7.64
N THR A 145 5.66 17.67 7.86
CA THR A 145 5.86 18.99 7.24
C THR A 145 7.11 18.95 6.39
N VAL A 146 7.00 19.41 5.16
CA VAL A 146 8.12 19.56 4.21
C VAL A 146 8.18 21.02 3.80
N GLU A 147 9.31 21.65 4.04
CA GLU A 147 9.58 23.06 3.67
C GLU A 147 11.01 23.16 3.12
N ASP A 148 11.15 23.51 1.86
CA ASP A 148 12.42 23.55 1.15
C ASP A 148 13.20 22.23 1.30
N ASN A 149 14.31 22.25 2.05
CA ASN A 149 15.16 21.10 2.32
C ASN A 149 14.88 20.48 3.69
N THR A 150 13.91 20.98 4.46
CA THR A 150 13.65 20.52 5.82
C THR A 150 12.45 19.60 5.86
N ILE A 151 12.61 18.45 6.51
CA ILE A 151 11.55 17.52 6.83
C ILE A 151 11.36 17.54 8.34
N ARG A 152 10.13 17.71 8.80
CA ARG A 152 9.76 17.62 10.20
C ARG A 152 8.65 16.60 10.40
N LEU A 153 8.85 15.68 11.33
CA LEU A 153 7.83 14.75 11.81
C LEU A 153 7.50 15.05 13.26
N VAL A 154 6.19 15.11 13.55
CA VAL A 154 5.69 15.34 14.92
C VAL A 154 4.62 14.30 15.25
N ALA A 155 4.71 13.69 16.43
CA ALA A 155 3.69 12.82 16.99
C ALA A 155 3.49 13.08 18.48
N THR A 156 2.27 12.91 18.96
CA THR A 156 1.92 13.09 20.38
C THR A 156 0.72 12.22 20.77
N ASP A 157 0.69 11.78 22.03
CA ASP A 157 -0.45 11.10 22.67
C ASP A 157 -1.08 11.95 23.80
N SER A 158 -0.79 13.25 23.85
CA SER A 158 -1.16 14.21 24.90
C SER A 158 -0.32 14.14 26.17
N PHE A 159 0.44 13.09 26.42
CA PHE A 159 1.31 12.95 27.59
C PHE A 159 2.78 13.14 27.23
N ARG A 160 3.14 12.86 25.99
CA ARG A 160 4.49 13.01 25.45
C ARG A 160 4.44 13.50 24.00
N LEU A 161 5.51 14.13 23.58
CA LEU A 161 5.69 14.68 22.25
C LEU A 161 7.03 14.19 21.70
N ALA A 162 7.01 13.70 20.46
CA ALA A 162 8.22 13.44 19.71
C ALA A 162 8.29 14.37 18.50
N VAL A 163 9.46 14.94 18.28
CA VAL A 163 9.78 15.75 17.10
C VAL A 163 11.06 15.19 16.48
N CYS A 164 11.06 15.00 15.19
CA CYS A 164 12.22 14.57 14.43
C CYS A 164 12.40 15.45 13.20
N ASP A 165 13.49 16.20 13.17
CA ASP A 165 13.85 17.08 12.06
C ASP A 165 15.02 16.46 11.28
N SER A 166 15.02 16.63 9.98
CA SER A 166 16.12 16.30 9.09
C SER A 166 16.13 17.22 7.89
N ASN A 167 17.26 17.24 7.19
CA ASN A 167 17.42 17.98 5.94
C ASN A 167 17.70 17.00 4.80
N THR A 168 17.27 17.37 3.61
CA THR A 168 17.66 16.72 2.34
C THR A 168 18.76 17.53 1.66
N ASP A 169 19.59 16.85 0.86
CA ASP A 169 20.67 17.50 0.11
C ASP A 169 20.14 18.42 -1.01
N THR A 170 18.91 18.15 -1.46
CA THR A 170 18.21 18.91 -2.51
C THR A 170 16.81 19.25 -2.04
N PRO A 171 16.17 20.32 -2.57
CA PRO A 171 14.78 20.62 -2.29
C PRO A 171 13.88 19.42 -2.58
N ALA A 172 13.00 19.12 -1.64
CA ALA A 172 12.13 17.95 -1.71
C ALA A 172 10.95 18.11 -2.71
N GLY A 173 10.72 19.33 -3.19
CA GLY A 173 9.58 19.70 -4.04
C GLY A 173 8.75 20.82 -3.43
N GLU A 174 7.44 20.75 -3.58
CA GLU A 174 6.54 21.75 -3.01
C GLU A 174 6.40 21.60 -1.49
N SER A 175 6.30 22.74 -0.80
CA SER A 175 6.06 22.75 0.64
C SER A 175 4.64 22.31 0.96
N PHE A 176 4.50 21.36 1.86
CA PHE A 176 3.19 20.90 2.31
C PHE A 176 3.22 20.37 3.74
N THR A 177 2.05 20.26 4.34
CA THR A 177 1.83 19.58 5.62
C THR A 177 0.70 18.58 5.49
N ALA A 178 0.90 17.36 6.00
CA ALA A 178 -0.12 16.33 6.05
C ALA A 178 -0.08 15.60 7.40
N ILE A 179 -1.24 15.14 7.87
CA ILE A 179 -1.34 14.23 9.01
C ILE A 179 -1.66 12.85 8.47
N ILE A 180 -0.74 11.93 8.67
CA ILE A 180 -0.78 10.57 8.12
C ILE A 180 -0.95 9.60 9.28
N SER A 181 -1.87 8.62 9.18
CA SER A 181 -1.97 7.57 10.20
C SER A 181 -0.60 6.99 10.50
N GLY A 182 -0.21 6.97 11.77
CA GLY A 182 1.12 6.51 12.16
C GLY A 182 1.36 5.04 11.82
N GLU A 183 0.33 4.20 11.95
CA GLU A 183 0.39 2.79 11.59
C GLU A 183 0.58 2.61 10.09
N VAL A 184 -0.23 3.31 9.28
CA VAL A 184 -0.14 3.29 7.82
C VAL A 184 1.23 3.79 7.36
N PHE A 185 1.70 4.90 7.90
CA PHE A 185 2.97 5.50 7.52
C PHE A 185 4.15 4.58 7.82
N HIS A 186 4.16 4.00 9.02
CA HIS A 186 5.17 3.02 9.41
C HIS A 186 5.11 1.75 8.53
N ASP A 187 3.91 1.22 8.28
CA ASP A 187 3.71 0.02 7.48
C ASP A 187 4.11 0.20 6.03
N VAL A 188 3.74 1.32 5.42
CA VAL A 188 4.10 1.66 4.03
C VAL A 188 5.63 1.73 3.90
N LEU A 189 6.33 2.42 4.80
CA LEU A 189 7.78 2.56 4.75
C LEU A 189 8.55 1.29 5.19
N SER A 190 7.88 0.32 5.80
CA SER A 190 8.47 -0.98 6.14
C SER A 190 8.40 -2.01 5.01
N MET A 191 7.78 -1.69 3.88
CA MET A 191 7.66 -2.61 2.75
C MET A 191 9.03 -2.86 2.10
N ARG A 192 9.35 -4.13 1.84
CA ARG A 192 10.67 -4.58 1.34
C ARG A 192 11.02 -4.12 -0.08
N SER A 193 10.07 -3.60 -0.82
CA SER A 193 10.23 -3.12 -2.20
C SER A 193 10.41 -1.61 -2.30
N MET A 194 10.84 -0.94 -1.23
CA MET A 194 11.08 0.50 -1.29
C MET A 194 12.20 0.82 -2.28
N THR A 195 11.94 1.77 -3.13
CA THR A 195 12.93 2.42 -3.99
C THR A 195 13.82 3.35 -3.16
N GLU A 196 14.88 3.89 -3.77
CA GLU A 196 15.76 4.87 -3.11
C GLU A 196 14.98 6.10 -2.63
N LYS A 197 13.97 6.50 -3.40
CA LYS A 197 13.11 7.64 -3.11
C LYS A 197 11.64 7.25 -3.15
N VAL A 198 10.83 7.96 -2.39
CA VAL A 198 9.38 7.90 -2.39
C VAL A 198 8.82 9.25 -2.80
N LEU A 199 7.92 9.23 -3.78
CA LEU A 199 7.07 10.39 -4.10
C LEU A 199 5.88 10.36 -3.16
N ILE A 200 5.65 11.47 -2.46
CA ILE A 200 4.48 11.68 -1.62
C ILE A 200 3.67 12.78 -2.23
N GLY A 201 2.41 12.52 -2.46
CA GLY A 201 1.45 13.49 -2.96
C GLY A 201 0.22 13.59 -2.07
N THR A 202 -0.44 14.72 -2.11
CA THR A 202 -1.68 14.96 -1.35
C THR A 202 -2.81 15.34 -2.28
N THR A 203 -4.00 14.91 -1.93
CA THR A 203 -5.27 15.46 -2.37
C THR A 203 -5.99 16.07 -1.17
N ASP A 204 -7.20 16.57 -1.32
CA ASP A 204 -7.99 17.15 -0.22
C ASP A 204 -8.09 16.25 1.02
N ASN A 205 -8.16 14.92 0.84
CA ASN A 205 -8.44 13.98 1.92
C ASN A 205 -7.59 12.69 1.88
N GLN A 206 -6.61 12.61 1.00
CA GLN A 206 -5.77 11.42 0.84
C GLN A 206 -4.30 11.80 0.76
N VAL A 207 -3.44 10.88 1.22
CA VAL A 207 -2.01 10.93 0.99
C VAL A 207 -1.62 9.72 0.15
N VAL A 208 -0.89 9.97 -0.93
CA VAL A 208 -0.46 8.97 -1.90
C VAL A 208 1.05 8.77 -1.79
N PHE A 209 1.47 7.53 -1.70
CA PHE A 209 2.89 7.14 -1.75
C PHE A 209 3.13 6.38 -3.04
N GLN A 210 4.15 6.78 -3.78
CA GLN A 210 4.58 6.10 -4.98
C GLN A 210 6.07 5.75 -4.88
N PHE A 211 6.38 4.47 -5.11
CA PHE A 211 7.72 3.87 -5.03
C PHE A 211 8.20 3.39 -6.38
#